data_5f39e345d4952a0170f799ff4b139f0f
#
_entry.id   5f39e345d4952a0170f799ff4b139f0f
#
_cell.length_a   1.000
_cell.length_b   1.000
_cell.length_c   1.000
_cell.angle_alpha   90.00
_cell.angle_beta   90.00
_cell.angle_gamma   90.00
#
_symmetry.space_group_name_H-M   'P 1'
#
loop_
_entity.id
_entity.type
_entity.pdbx_description
1 polymer ?
#
loop_
_entity_poly.entity_id
_entity_poly.type
_entity_poly.pdbx_seq_one_letter_code
_entity_poly.pdbx_strand_id
1 'polypeptide(L)'
;MSGMSISRPFILRPVATSLLMLAILLVGVLAYRLLPLSALPEVDYPTIQVVTLYPGASPDVMTSSVTAPLERQFGQMPGLNQMTSTSSGSASVITLRFSLGLSLDVAEQEVQAAINAGSNLLPSDLPRVEERQPAAPE
;
A
#
# COMPACT_ATOMS: atom_id res chain seq x y z
N MET A 1 15.61 62.56 10.06
CA MET A 1 15.83 61.77 9.85
C MET A 1 15.32 61.04 9.10
N SER A 2 15.43 60.91 8.48
CA SER A 2 14.85 60.21 7.69
C SER A 2 14.83 58.96 7.73
N GLY A 3 14.14 58.56 8.33
CA GLY A 3 13.97 57.29 8.33
C GLY A 3 13.86 56.56 7.11
N MET A 4 14.74 55.77 6.88
CA MET A 4 14.53 54.87 5.88
C MET A 4 13.60 53.84 6.39
N SER A 5 12.34 54.07 6.38
CA SER A 5 11.40 53.00 6.62
C SER A 5 11.44 52.05 5.44
N ILE A 6 11.36 50.79 5.70
CA ILE A 6 11.37 49.74 4.65
C ILE A 6 10.22 49.95 3.68
N SER A 7 9.14 50.57 4.12
CA SER A 7 7.97 50.85 3.28
C SER A 7 8.12 52.07 2.38
N ARG A 8 9.06 52.99 2.67
CA ARG A 8 9.17 54.22 1.93
C ARG A 8 9.47 54.03 0.42
N PRO A 9 10.41 53.18 -0.01
CA PRO A 9 10.60 52.96 -1.44
C PRO A 9 9.37 52.35 -2.10
N PHE A 10 8.56 51.60 -1.36
CA PHE A 10 7.32 51.05 -1.88
C PHE A 10 6.24 52.12 -2.09
N ILE A 11 6.21 53.12 -1.23
CA ILE A 11 5.25 54.23 -1.33
C ILE A 11 5.63 55.17 -2.45
N LEU A 12 6.94 55.44 -2.60
CA LEU A 12 7.44 56.42 -3.61
C LEU A 12 7.47 55.86 -5.03
N ARG A 13 7.43 54.53 -5.16
CA ARG A 13 7.47 53.91 -6.49
C ARG A 13 6.34 52.85 -6.60
N PRO A 14 5.12 53.31 -6.88
CA PRO A 14 4.00 52.40 -6.96
C PRO A 14 4.12 51.36 -8.07
N VAL A 15 4.79 51.72 -9.17
CA VAL A 15 5.02 50.77 -10.26
C VAL A 15 5.94 49.63 -9.83
N ALA A 16 7.04 49.96 -9.13
CA ALA A 16 7.95 48.95 -8.60
C ALA A 16 7.26 48.05 -7.58
N THR A 17 6.42 48.62 -6.75
CA THR A 17 5.63 47.85 -5.75
C THR A 17 4.65 46.93 -6.45
N SER A 18 3.94 47.40 -7.47
CA SER A 18 3.03 46.59 -8.25
C SER A 18 3.71 45.41 -8.93
N LEU A 19 4.88 45.67 -9.54
CA LEU A 19 5.67 44.64 -10.19
C LEU A 19 6.20 43.62 -9.20
N LEU A 20 6.61 44.06 -8.01
CA LEU A 20 7.06 43.14 -6.96
C LEU A 20 5.93 42.24 -6.48
N MET A 21 4.74 42.82 -6.25
CA MET A 21 3.58 42.03 -5.84
C MET A 21 3.17 41.03 -6.92
N LEU A 22 3.19 41.45 -8.16
CA LEU A 22 2.90 40.57 -9.29
C LEU A 22 3.91 39.42 -9.38
N ALA A 23 5.20 39.75 -9.19
CA ALA A 23 6.25 38.74 -9.19
C ALA A 23 6.06 37.70 -8.06
N ILE A 24 5.75 38.16 -6.87
CA ILE A 24 5.47 37.28 -5.72
C ILE A 24 4.27 36.39 -6.01
N LEU A 25 3.22 36.97 -6.58
CA LEU A 25 2.02 36.20 -6.94
C LEU A 25 2.33 35.12 -7.97
N LEU A 26 3.07 35.47 -9.03
CA LEU A 26 3.44 34.51 -10.06
C LEU A 26 4.34 33.39 -9.51
N VAL A 27 5.32 33.74 -8.68
CA VAL A 27 6.19 32.75 -8.05
C VAL A 27 5.37 31.83 -7.13
N GLY A 28 4.43 32.38 -6.39
CA GLY A 28 3.55 31.60 -5.52
C GLY A 28 2.68 30.62 -6.29
N VAL A 29 2.07 31.07 -7.39
CA VAL A 29 1.24 30.20 -8.24
C VAL A 29 2.09 29.12 -8.89
N LEU A 30 3.27 29.48 -9.40
CA LEU A 30 4.18 28.53 -10.01
C LEU A 30 4.67 27.50 -9.00
N ALA A 31 5.05 27.93 -7.81
CA ALA A 31 5.49 27.05 -6.74
C ALA A 31 4.36 26.09 -6.33
N TYR A 32 3.14 26.57 -6.26
CA TYR A 32 1.98 25.74 -5.94
C TYR A 32 1.77 24.64 -6.99
N ARG A 33 1.91 24.96 -8.26
CA ARG A 33 1.77 23.98 -9.34
C ARG A 33 2.90 22.98 -9.38
N LEU A 34 4.11 23.41 -9.01
CA LEU A 34 5.28 22.53 -8.96
C LEU A 34 5.36 21.74 -7.67
N LEU A 35 4.56 22.11 -6.67
CA LEU A 35 4.56 21.39 -5.41
C LEU A 35 4.00 19.99 -5.64
N PRO A 36 4.77 18.92 -5.33
CA PRO A 36 4.24 17.57 -5.43
C PRO A 36 3.09 17.41 -4.44
N LEU A 37 1.93 17.01 -4.95
CA LEU A 37 0.71 16.86 -4.16
C LEU A 37 0.80 15.74 -3.16
N SER A 38 1.76 14.84 -3.31
CA SER A 38 2.04 13.84 -2.29
C SER A 38 3.51 13.96 -1.92
N ALA A 39 3.74 14.35 -0.68
CA ALA A 39 5.10 14.39 -0.12
C ALA A 39 5.65 12.99 0.13
N LEU A 40 4.81 11.97 0.05
CA LEU A 40 5.20 10.58 0.19
C LEU A 40 5.08 9.90 -1.17
N PRO A 41 6.15 9.31 -1.70
CA PRO A 41 6.02 8.50 -2.87
C PRO A 41 5.02 7.38 -2.57
N GLU A 42 3.99 7.28 -3.38
CA GLU A 42 3.10 6.14 -3.29
C GLU A 42 3.88 4.92 -3.73
N VAL A 43 4.33 4.19 -2.75
CA VAL A 43 5.02 2.94 -3.00
C VAL A 43 3.97 1.84 -2.91
N ASP A 44 3.48 1.44 -4.06
CA ASP A 44 2.53 0.33 -4.16
C ASP A 44 3.31 -0.98 -4.08
N TYR A 45 3.35 -1.56 -2.90
CA TYR A 45 3.88 -2.91 -2.76
C TYR A 45 2.86 -3.89 -3.34
N PRO A 46 3.27 -4.83 -4.19
CA PRO A 46 2.38 -5.89 -4.62
C PRO A 46 1.84 -6.63 -3.39
N THR A 47 0.54 -6.63 -3.24
CA THR A 47 -0.13 -7.24 -2.08
C THR A 47 -1.18 -8.22 -2.57
N ILE A 48 -1.15 -9.43 -2.05
CA ILE A 48 -2.11 -10.48 -2.38
C ILE A 48 -2.75 -10.96 -1.09
N GLN A 49 -4.06 -11.11 -1.10
CA GLN A 49 -4.80 -11.69 0.00
C GLN A 49 -5.29 -13.08 -0.37
N VAL A 50 -5.00 -14.04 0.51
CA VAL A 50 -5.48 -15.40 0.37
C VAL A 50 -6.57 -15.60 1.42
N VAL A 51 -7.78 -15.86 0.98
CA VAL A 51 -8.93 -16.09 1.85
C VAL A 51 -9.33 -17.55 1.78
N THR A 52 -9.39 -18.19 2.94
CA THR A 52 -9.83 -19.58 3.06
C THR A 52 -11.03 -19.64 3.98
N LEU A 53 -12.11 -20.24 3.52
CA LEU A 53 -13.34 -20.42 4.29
C LEU A 53 -13.44 -21.86 4.73
N TYR A 54 -13.71 -22.06 6.01
CA TYR A 54 -13.97 -23.39 6.57
C TYR A 54 -15.18 -23.30 7.50
N PRO A 55 -16.39 -23.48 6.96
CA PRO A 55 -17.61 -23.32 7.73
C PRO A 55 -17.64 -24.23 8.95
N GLY A 56 -17.98 -23.65 10.10
CA GLY A 56 -18.07 -24.40 11.35
C GLY A 56 -16.78 -24.56 12.13
N ALA A 57 -15.64 -24.08 11.60
CA ALA A 57 -14.37 -24.17 12.30
C ALA A 57 -14.25 -23.08 13.35
N SER A 58 -13.65 -23.41 14.50
CA SER A 58 -13.27 -22.41 15.51
C SER A 58 -11.98 -21.69 15.09
N PRO A 59 -11.68 -20.50 15.66
CA PRO A 59 -10.42 -19.81 15.34
C PRO A 59 -9.17 -20.66 15.58
N ASP A 60 -9.16 -21.48 16.65
CA ASP A 60 -8.03 -22.36 16.95
C ASP A 60 -7.84 -23.43 15.88
N VAL A 61 -8.93 -24.01 15.41
CA VAL A 61 -8.92 -25.01 14.33
C VAL A 61 -8.47 -24.35 13.02
N MET A 62 -8.93 -23.14 12.72
CA MET A 62 -8.47 -22.38 11.55
C MET A 62 -6.98 -22.13 11.62
N THR A 63 -6.45 -21.73 12.77
CA THR A 63 -5.03 -21.46 12.93
C THR A 63 -4.19 -22.71 12.71
N SER A 64 -4.57 -23.83 13.33
CA SER A 64 -3.76 -25.05 13.27
C SER A 64 -3.93 -25.83 11.97
N SER A 65 -5.13 -25.86 11.41
CA SER A 65 -5.45 -26.73 10.27
C SER A 65 -5.35 -26.04 8.91
N VAL A 66 -5.52 -24.72 8.88
CA VAL A 66 -5.57 -23.95 7.63
C VAL A 66 -4.45 -22.92 7.57
N THR A 67 -4.39 -22.02 8.55
CA THR A 67 -3.47 -20.89 8.50
C THR A 67 -2.01 -21.32 8.60
N ALA A 68 -1.68 -22.18 9.55
CA ALA A 68 -0.31 -22.61 9.79
C ALA A 68 0.31 -23.37 8.60
N PRO A 69 -0.37 -24.35 7.97
CA PRO A 69 0.14 -24.98 6.77
C PRO A 69 0.36 -24.02 5.60
N LEU A 70 -0.57 -23.09 5.38
CA LEU A 70 -0.44 -22.10 4.33
C LEU A 70 0.70 -21.13 4.61
N GLU A 71 0.86 -20.68 5.85
CA GLU A 71 1.98 -19.81 6.23
C GLU A 71 3.33 -20.46 5.98
N ARG A 72 3.46 -21.75 6.23
CA ARG A 72 4.69 -22.48 5.97
C ARG A 72 5.03 -22.50 4.49
N GLN A 73 4.04 -22.72 3.65
CA GLN A 73 4.24 -22.71 2.20
C GLN A 73 4.57 -21.32 1.68
N PHE A 74 3.83 -20.31 2.14
CA PHE A 74 4.06 -18.93 1.70
C PHE A 74 5.38 -18.36 2.22
N GLY A 75 5.82 -18.77 3.40
CA GLY A 75 7.08 -18.33 3.96
C GLY A 75 8.32 -18.75 3.15
N GLN A 76 8.19 -19.74 2.30
CA GLN A 76 9.27 -20.18 1.41
C GLN A 76 9.30 -19.46 0.07
N MET A 77 8.36 -18.57 -0.18
CA MET A 77 8.26 -17.87 -1.46
C MET A 77 9.36 -16.82 -1.62
N PRO A 78 10.05 -16.79 -2.77
CA PRO A 78 11.03 -15.75 -3.02
C PRO A 78 10.32 -14.39 -3.23
N GLY A 79 10.95 -13.33 -2.74
CA GLY A 79 10.40 -11.98 -2.88
C GLY A 79 9.35 -11.59 -1.87
N LEU A 80 8.98 -12.48 -0.95
CA LEU A 80 8.03 -12.16 0.11
C LEU A 80 8.71 -11.25 1.14
N ASN A 81 8.12 -10.06 1.34
CA ASN A 81 8.65 -9.07 2.27
C ASN A 81 7.97 -9.14 3.63
N GLN A 82 6.65 -9.30 3.65
CA GLN A 82 5.86 -9.35 4.88
C GLN A 82 4.66 -10.25 4.69
N MET A 83 4.33 -10.99 5.72
CA MET A 83 3.14 -11.84 5.77
C MET A 83 2.39 -11.56 7.06
N THR A 84 1.10 -11.32 6.93
CA THR A 84 0.20 -11.11 8.06
C THR A 84 -0.98 -12.04 7.91
N SER A 85 -1.35 -12.73 8.98
CA SER A 85 -2.50 -13.64 8.95
C SER A 85 -3.48 -13.31 10.05
N THR A 86 -4.75 -13.52 9.76
CA THR A 86 -5.84 -13.36 10.72
C THR A 86 -6.73 -14.59 10.62
N SER A 87 -6.90 -15.30 11.72
CA SER A 87 -7.80 -16.43 11.80
C SER A 87 -9.01 -16.04 12.63
N SER A 88 -10.18 -16.22 12.06
CA SER A 88 -11.45 -16.00 12.75
C SER A 88 -12.30 -17.27 12.66
N GLY A 89 -13.46 -17.27 13.31
CA GLY A 89 -14.37 -18.39 13.15
C GLY A 89 -14.75 -18.57 11.69
N SER A 90 -14.48 -19.74 11.14
CA SER A 90 -14.80 -20.12 9.75
C SER A 90 -14.01 -19.43 8.65
N ALA A 91 -13.07 -18.55 8.95
CA ALA A 91 -12.30 -17.85 7.92
C ALA A 91 -10.84 -17.64 8.30
N SER A 92 -9.96 -17.76 7.32
CA SER A 92 -8.55 -17.40 7.44
C SER A 92 -8.20 -16.43 6.32
N VAL A 93 -7.60 -15.31 6.68
CA VAL A 93 -7.14 -14.30 5.72
C VAL A 93 -5.64 -14.12 5.90
N ILE A 94 -4.89 -14.40 4.86
CA ILE A 94 -3.43 -14.22 4.84
C ILE A 94 -3.11 -13.12 3.83
N THR A 95 -2.46 -12.06 4.30
CA THR A 95 -2.04 -10.95 3.45
C THR A 95 -0.55 -11.06 3.20
N LEU A 96 -0.17 -11.11 1.94
CA LEU A 96 1.21 -11.26 1.50
C LEU A 96 1.67 -9.98 0.81
N ARG A 97 2.75 -9.40 1.31
CA ARG A 97 3.41 -8.25 0.68
C ARG A 97 4.72 -8.69 0.07
N PHE A 98 4.87 -8.39 -1.19
CA PHE A 98 6.07 -8.72 -1.94
C PHE A 98 6.97 -7.49 -2.09
N SER A 99 8.23 -7.73 -2.47
CA SER A 99 9.17 -6.65 -2.71
C SER A 99 8.77 -5.86 -3.96
N LEU A 100 9.18 -4.57 -4.00
CA LEU A 100 8.82 -3.65 -5.07
C LEU A 100 9.28 -4.09 -6.47
N GLY A 101 10.34 -4.89 -6.55
CA GLY A 101 10.87 -5.36 -7.83
C GLY A 101 10.12 -6.53 -8.43
N LEU A 102 9.17 -7.11 -7.71
CA LEU A 102 8.43 -8.27 -8.17
C LEU A 102 7.15 -7.82 -8.87
N SER A 103 6.88 -8.35 -10.07
CA SER A 103 5.63 -8.06 -10.76
C SER A 103 4.47 -8.79 -10.09
N LEU A 104 3.29 -8.18 -10.11
CA LEU A 104 2.10 -8.77 -9.49
C LEU A 104 1.73 -10.09 -10.14
N ASP A 105 1.90 -10.20 -11.47
CA ASP A 105 1.59 -11.43 -12.20
C ASP A 105 2.46 -12.61 -11.74
N VAL A 106 3.76 -12.37 -11.53
CA VAL A 106 4.68 -13.39 -11.02
C VAL A 106 4.32 -13.76 -9.58
N ALA A 107 3.98 -12.76 -8.76
CA ALA A 107 3.56 -12.98 -7.38
C ALA A 107 2.30 -13.86 -7.32
N GLU A 108 1.31 -13.59 -8.16
CA GLU A 108 0.09 -14.40 -8.25
C GLU A 108 0.39 -15.84 -8.64
N GLN A 109 1.26 -16.05 -9.62
CA GLN A 109 1.66 -17.40 -10.02
C GLN A 109 2.36 -18.16 -8.89
N GLU A 110 3.24 -17.48 -8.16
CA GLU A 110 3.94 -18.08 -7.03
C GLU A 110 2.97 -18.42 -5.89
N VAL A 111 2.03 -17.54 -5.60
CA VAL A 111 1.00 -17.79 -4.58
C VAL A 111 0.12 -18.97 -4.99
N GLN A 112 -0.29 -19.02 -6.25
CA GLN A 112 -1.11 -20.13 -6.76
C GLN A 112 -0.35 -21.46 -6.68
N ALA A 113 0.93 -21.47 -7.02
CA ALA A 113 1.77 -22.64 -6.90
C ALA A 113 1.91 -23.09 -5.43
N ALA A 114 2.09 -22.14 -4.52
CA ALA A 114 2.18 -22.42 -3.10
C ALA A 114 0.86 -22.98 -2.54
N ILE A 115 -0.27 -22.44 -2.98
CA ILE A 115 -1.60 -22.95 -2.60
C ILE A 115 -1.77 -24.39 -3.09
N ASN A 116 -1.40 -24.68 -4.33
CA ASN A 116 -1.49 -26.02 -4.89
C ASN A 116 -0.57 -27.00 -4.14
N ALA A 117 0.64 -26.56 -3.79
CA ALA A 117 1.57 -27.38 -3.01
C ALA A 117 1.06 -27.63 -1.61
N GLY A 118 0.41 -26.62 -1.00
CA GLY A 118 -0.12 -26.71 0.35
C GLY A 118 -1.48 -27.39 0.44
N SER A 119 -2.17 -27.60 -0.68
CA SER A 119 -3.53 -28.15 -0.69
C SER A 119 -3.60 -29.55 -0.08
N ASN A 120 -2.54 -30.32 -0.22
CA ASN A 120 -2.45 -31.66 0.37
C ASN A 120 -2.34 -31.64 1.91
N LEU A 121 -1.94 -30.52 2.48
CA LEU A 121 -1.81 -30.33 3.92
C LEU A 121 -3.10 -29.81 4.55
N LEU A 122 -4.05 -29.39 3.74
CA LEU A 122 -5.33 -28.87 4.20
C LEU A 122 -6.35 -29.99 4.34
N PRO A 123 -7.37 -29.79 5.23
CA PRO A 123 -8.48 -30.75 5.31
C PRO A 123 -9.17 -30.92 3.96
N SER A 124 -9.57 -32.13 3.63
CA SER A 124 -10.18 -32.46 2.34
C SER A 124 -11.57 -31.89 2.15
N ASP A 125 -12.21 -31.49 3.22
CA ASP A 125 -13.55 -30.89 3.23
C ASP A 125 -13.55 -29.36 3.15
N LEU A 126 -12.37 -28.74 2.97
CA LEU A 126 -12.28 -27.30 2.78
C LEU A 126 -12.85 -26.88 1.44
N PRO A 127 -13.66 -25.82 1.40
CA PRO A 127 -13.97 -25.18 0.15
C PRO A 127 -12.70 -24.58 -0.46
N ARG A 128 -12.78 -24.32 -1.74
CA ARG A 128 -11.63 -23.83 -2.51
C ARG A 128 -11.00 -22.59 -1.87
N VAL A 129 -9.68 -22.62 -1.75
CA VAL A 129 -8.92 -21.44 -1.32
C VAL A 129 -8.99 -20.40 -2.42
N GLU A 130 -9.44 -19.22 -2.07
CA GLU A 130 -9.61 -18.13 -3.02
C GLU A 130 -8.51 -17.09 -2.84
N GLU A 131 -7.86 -16.76 -3.94
CA GLU A 131 -6.90 -15.69 -3.99
C GLU A 131 -7.60 -14.40 -4.42
N ARG A 132 -7.44 -13.36 -3.63
CA ARG A 132 -8.06 -12.07 -3.92
C ARG A 132 -7.05 -10.95 -3.88
N GLN A 133 -7.02 -10.19 -4.93
CA GLN A 133 -6.27 -8.94 -4.94
C GLN A 133 -7.12 -7.84 -4.30
N PRO A 134 -6.62 -7.14 -3.27
CA PRO A 134 -7.36 -6.01 -2.74
C PRO A 134 -7.50 -4.93 -3.81
N ALA A 135 -8.69 -4.32 -3.85
CA ALA A 135 -8.93 -3.23 -4.77
C ALA A 135 -7.93 -2.11 -4.50
N ALA A 136 -7.37 -1.54 -5.57
CA ALA A 136 -6.49 -0.39 -5.42
C ALA A 136 -7.26 0.74 -4.75
N PRO A 137 -6.66 1.45 -3.79
CA PRO A 137 -7.31 2.61 -3.19
C PRO A 137 -7.52 3.67 -4.27
N GLU A 138 -8.75 4.14 -4.41
CA GLU A 138 -9.10 5.24 -5.31
C GLU A 138 -8.55 6.57 -4.81
#